data_38bfce09c55688c14deb5d7ac2e76749
#
_entry.id   38bfce09c55688c14deb5d7ac2e76749
#
_cell.length_a   1.000
_cell.length_b   1.000
_cell.length_c   1.000
_cell.angle_alpha   90.00
_cell.angle_beta   90.00
_cell.angle_gamma   90.00
#
_symmetry.space_group_name_H-M   'P 1'
#
loop_
_entity.id
_entity.type
_entity.pdbx_description
1 polymer ?
#
loop_
_entity_poly.entity_id
_entity_poly.type
_entity_poly.pdbx_seq_one_letter_code
_entity_poly.pdbx_strand_id
1 'polypeptide(L)' 'MMNNMMEYKGYHTKIEFDAESMTLRGKIERINDYVDFEAGDISSIEVEFHSAVDDYLEFCKEVGKDPEKEYK' A
#
# COMPACT_ATOMS: atom_id res chain seq x y z
N MET A 1 -3.94 14.69 16.59
CA MET A 1 -4.76 14.04 15.55
C MET A 1 -3.94 12.94 14.88
N MET A 2 -4.52 11.77 14.78
CA MET A 2 -3.81 10.68 14.13
C MET A 2 -3.81 10.85 12.62
N ASN A 3 -2.62 10.67 12.03
CA ASN A 3 -2.47 10.68 10.58
C ASN A 3 -2.50 9.22 10.11
N ASN A 4 -3.51 8.85 9.32
CA ASN A 4 -3.63 7.49 8.81
C ASN A 4 -2.96 7.29 7.45
N MET A 5 -2.13 8.25 7.04
CA MET A 5 -1.31 8.14 5.83
C MET A 5 0.06 7.56 6.19
N MET A 6 0.54 6.65 5.37
CA MET A 6 1.90 6.10 5.49
C MET A 6 2.63 6.30 4.18
N GLU A 7 3.96 6.30 4.25
CA GLU A 7 4.80 6.49 3.07
C GLU A 7 5.98 5.53 3.12
N TYR A 8 6.31 4.94 1.96
CA TYR A 8 7.43 4.00 1.83
C TYR A 8 7.93 4.04 0.40
N LYS A 9 9.22 4.33 0.24
CA LYS A 9 9.88 4.39 -1.08
C LYS A 9 9.18 5.31 -2.07
N GLY A 10 8.60 6.40 -1.58
CA GLY A 10 7.90 7.36 -2.41
C GLY A 10 6.45 7.04 -2.70
N TYR A 11 5.94 5.94 -2.15
CA TYR A 11 4.53 5.56 -2.31
C TYR A 11 3.78 5.85 -1.01
N HIS A 12 2.54 6.27 -1.16
CA HIS A 12 1.68 6.61 -0.02
C HIS A 12 0.46 5.70 0.02
N THR A 13 -0.05 5.49 1.21
CA THR A 13 -1.32 4.79 1.39
C THR A 13 -2.13 5.47 2.48
N LYS A 14 -3.43 5.41 2.35
CA LYS A 14 -4.36 5.84 3.40
C LYS A 14 -5.02 4.61 3.96
N ILE A 15 -4.92 4.44 5.28
CA ILE A 15 -5.46 3.26 5.94
C ILE A 15 -6.90 3.52 6.35
N GLU A 16 -7.78 2.59 6.03
CA GLU A 16 -9.18 2.64 6.40
C GLU A 16 -9.57 1.41 7.22
N PHE A 17 -10.46 1.59 8.17
CA PHE A 17 -10.96 0.51 9.00
C PHE A 17 -12.27 -0.02 8.41
N ASP A 18 -12.32 -1.33 8.20
CA ASP A 18 -13.53 -2.01 7.76
C ASP A 18 -14.18 -2.68 8.97
N ALA A 19 -15.27 -2.09 9.46
CA ALA A 19 -15.93 -2.58 10.66
C ALA A 19 -16.62 -3.93 10.48
N GLU A 20 -17.03 -4.27 9.24
CA GLU A 20 -17.66 -5.55 8.98
C GLU A 20 -16.72 -6.72 9.19
N SER A 21 -15.51 -6.61 8.66
CA SER A 21 -14.52 -7.67 8.77
C SER A 21 -13.55 -7.43 9.92
N MET A 22 -13.64 -6.28 10.59
CA MET A 22 -12.73 -5.89 11.67
C MET A 22 -11.29 -5.87 11.21
N THR A 23 -11.07 -5.39 9.99
CA THR A 23 -9.72 -5.33 9.40
C THR A 23 -9.37 -3.90 9.00
N LEU A 24 -8.07 -3.66 8.90
CA LEU A 24 -7.53 -2.44 8.33
C LEU A 24 -7.20 -2.71 6.88
N ARG A 25 -7.49 -1.76 6.01
CA ARG A 25 -7.22 -1.89 4.57
C ARG A 25 -6.53 -0.65 4.04
N GLY A 26 -5.72 -0.86 3.01
CA GLY A 26 -5.10 0.24 2.31
C GLY A 26 -4.79 -0.14 0.88
N LYS A 27 -4.45 0.86 0.09
CA LYS A 27 -3.95 0.63 -1.25
C LYS A 27 -2.90 1.69 -1.56
N ILE A 28 -2.03 1.39 -2.51
CA ILE A 28 -1.04 2.38 -2.95
C ILE A 28 -1.77 3.47 -3.73
N GLU A 29 -1.59 4.73 -3.30
CA GLU A 29 -2.31 5.88 -3.86
C GLU A 29 -1.60 6.40 -5.10
N ARG A 30 -2.38 6.99 -5.99
CA ARG A 30 -1.88 7.78 -7.13
C ARG A 30 -1.02 7.00 -8.11
N ILE A 31 -1.34 5.73 -8.31
CA ILE A 31 -0.81 4.97 -9.44
C ILE A 31 -2.00 4.34 -10.15
N ASN A 32 -1.82 4.01 -11.43
CA ASN A 32 -2.90 3.41 -12.21
C ASN A 32 -3.06 1.93 -11.91
N ASP A 33 -1.98 1.25 -11.52
CA ASP A 33 -2.06 -0.14 -11.11
C ASP A 33 -2.76 -0.23 -9.76
N TYR A 34 -3.52 -1.28 -9.57
CA TYR A 34 -4.23 -1.49 -8.32
C TYR A 34 -3.42 -2.43 -7.42
N VAL A 35 -2.95 -1.91 -6.31
CA VAL A 35 -2.20 -2.70 -5.32
C VAL A 35 -2.81 -2.42 -3.96
N ASP A 36 -3.46 -3.42 -3.39
CA ASP A 36 -4.10 -3.28 -2.07
C ASP A 36 -3.52 -4.28 -1.08
N PHE A 37 -3.85 -4.08 0.18
CA PHE A 37 -3.39 -4.94 1.25
C PHE A 37 -4.31 -4.77 2.44
N GLU A 38 -4.28 -5.73 3.37
CA GLU A 38 -5.09 -5.65 4.58
C GLU A 38 -4.39 -6.34 5.74
N ALA A 39 -4.78 -6.01 6.95
CA ALA A 39 -4.24 -6.63 8.16
C ALA A 39 -5.21 -6.43 9.33
N GLY A 40 -5.01 -7.20 10.38
CA GLY A 40 -5.89 -7.17 11.55
C GLY A 40 -5.51 -6.14 12.61
N ASP A 41 -4.32 -5.55 12.51
CA ASP A 41 -3.87 -4.56 13.49
C ASP A 41 -2.91 -3.55 12.86
N ILE A 42 -2.64 -2.48 13.60
CA ILE A 42 -1.84 -1.36 13.07
C ILE A 42 -0.39 -1.77 12.77
N SER A 43 0.20 -2.58 13.64
CA SER A 43 1.59 -3.02 13.40
C SER A 43 1.70 -3.87 12.15
N SER A 44 0.75 -4.76 11.94
CA SER A 44 0.75 -5.64 10.78
C SER A 44 0.44 -4.90 9.49
N ILE A 45 -0.42 -3.87 9.53
CA ILE A 45 -0.75 -3.14 8.30
C ILE A 45 0.46 -2.39 7.75
N GLU A 46 1.34 -1.90 8.61
CA GLU A 46 2.56 -1.26 8.16
C GLU A 46 3.46 -2.26 7.42
N VAL A 47 3.60 -3.47 7.98
CA VAL A 47 4.38 -4.53 7.33
C VAL A 47 3.76 -4.91 5.99
N GLU A 48 2.44 -5.04 5.96
CA GLU A 48 1.74 -5.38 4.72
C GLU A 48 1.89 -4.30 3.66
N PHE A 49 1.87 -3.02 4.07
CA PHE A 49 2.11 -1.93 3.13
C PHE A 49 3.52 -2.01 2.54
N HIS A 50 4.53 -2.20 3.38
CA HIS A 50 5.91 -2.30 2.90
C HIS A 50 6.07 -3.50 1.96
N SER A 51 5.48 -4.63 2.31
CA SER A 51 5.51 -5.83 1.47
C SER A 51 4.83 -5.58 0.13
N ALA A 52 3.70 -4.90 0.14
CA ALA A 52 2.96 -4.61 -1.09
C ALA A 52 3.78 -3.73 -2.03
N VAL A 53 4.46 -2.72 -1.50
CA VAL A 53 5.33 -1.86 -2.31
C VAL A 53 6.50 -2.68 -2.88
N ASP A 54 7.16 -3.45 -2.03
CA ASP A 54 8.31 -4.25 -2.46
C ASP A 54 7.89 -5.29 -3.50
N ASP A 55 6.76 -5.94 -3.32
CA ASP A 55 6.23 -6.92 -4.27
C ASP A 55 5.90 -6.26 -5.61
N TYR A 56 5.32 -5.06 -5.57
CA TYR A 56 5.01 -4.32 -6.78
C TYR A 56 6.29 -4.00 -7.55
N LEU A 57 7.31 -3.50 -6.86
CA LEU A 57 8.58 -3.16 -7.50
C LEU A 57 9.26 -4.41 -8.07
N GLU A 58 9.22 -5.52 -7.36
CA GLU A 58 9.78 -6.78 -7.82
C GLU A 58 9.03 -7.30 -9.05
N PHE A 59 7.69 -7.23 -9.03
CA PHE A 59 6.89 -7.64 -10.16
C PHE A 59 7.23 -6.82 -11.41
N CYS A 60 7.35 -5.51 -11.26
CA CYS A 60 7.70 -4.64 -12.39
C CYS A 60 9.06 -5.02 -12.98
N LYS A 61 10.02 -5.34 -12.12
CA LYS A 61 11.33 -5.77 -12.54
C LYS A 61 11.27 -7.08 -13.32
N GLU A 62 10.47 -8.03 -12.84
CA GLU A 62 10.34 -9.34 -13.46
C GLU A 62 9.75 -9.27 -14.86
N VAL A 63 8.78 -8.41 -15.07
CA VAL A 63 8.10 -8.29 -16.37
C VAL A 63 8.72 -7.20 -17.27
N GLY A 64 9.78 -6.55 -16.79
CA GLY A 64 10.45 -5.52 -17.58
C GLY A 64 9.67 -4.22 -17.70
N LYS A 65 8.81 -3.94 -16.74
CA LYS A 65 7.99 -2.73 -16.70
C LYS A 65 8.61 -1.72 -15.72
N ASP A 66 8.66 -0.46 -16.11
CA ASP A 66 9.07 0.58 -15.18
C ASP A 66 7.97 0.76 -14.13
N PRO A 67 8.31 0.74 -12.83
CA PRO A 67 7.29 0.95 -11.81
C PRO A 67 6.71 2.35 -11.91
N GLU A 68 5.41 2.47 -11.74
CA GLU A 68 4.75 3.76 -11.75
C GLU A 68 5.17 4.56 -10.54
N LYS A 69 5.33 5.86 -10.74
CA LYS A 69 5.48 6.80 -9.64
C LYS A 69 4.13 7.46 -9.41
N GLU A 70 3.90 7.93 -8.19
CA GLU A 70 2.65 8.59 -7.88
C GLU A 70 2.43 9.79 -8.78
N TYR A 71 1.24 9.89 -9.38
CA TYR A 71 0.87 11.07 -10.15
C TYR A 71 0.36 12.16 -9.21
N LYS A 72 0.41 13.37 -9.68
CA LYS A 72 -0.03 14.53 -8.88
C LYS A 72 -1.53 14.81 -9.03
#